data_cc91ea02f16a864a99623da4b19857c2
#
_entry.id   cc91ea02f16a864a99623da4b19857c2
#
_cell.length_a   1.000
_cell.length_b   1.000
_cell.length_c   1.000
_cell.angle_alpha   90.00
_cell.angle_beta   90.00
_cell.angle_gamma   90.00
#
_symmetry.space_group_name_H-M   'P 1'
#
loop_
_entity.id
_entity.type
_entity.pdbx_description
1 polymer ?
#
loop_
_entity_poly.entity_id
_entity_poly.type
_entity_poly.pdbx_seq_one_letter_code
_entity_poly.pdbx_strand_id
1 'polypeptide(L)'
;MTHFIQTLISGLSLGSIYALIALGYTMVYGIAKMLNFAHGDIIMIGAYAGIIAVAQMGLPPLIAVLLSILICALLGVLIEFLAYKPLRQAPPLSVLITAIGVSYFLQNLALILFGSQQKAYPTIVQLGQVTIGSVTIDGVTILTLLVTALIMGVLSFFINRTRMGKAMRAVSEDKAAAALMGISVNRTISITFAIGSALAAVASIFYGMSYVYIKPTTGAMPGIKAFTAAVFGGIGSVPGAMLGGILLGIIEQLSKTYISTLWADAIVFGVLVLVLVVKPTGLLGKTMNEKV
;
A
#
# COMPACT_ATOMS: atom_id res chain seq x y z
N MET A 1 10.80 -20.67 22.44
CA MET A 1 9.62 -19.79 22.53
C MET A 1 9.95 -18.34 22.20
N THR A 2 10.97 -17.76 22.77
CA THR A 2 11.36 -16.34 22.53
C THR A 2 11.55 -16.01 21.06
N HIS A 3 12.31 -16.84 20.33
CA HIS A 3 12.58 -16.64 18.90
C HIS A 3 11.29 -16.68 18.06
N PHE A 4 10.33 -17.53 18.38
CA PHE A 4 9.04 -17.59 17.68
C PHE A 4 8.21 -16.33 17.92
N ILE A 5 8.14 -15.84 19.16
CA ILE A 5 7.42 -14.59 19.48
C ILE A 5 8.06 -13.41 18.78
N GLN A 6 9.39 -13.33 18.74
CA GLN A 6 10.10 -12.27 18.05
C GLN A 6 9.86 -12.29 16.53
N THR A 7 9.83 -13.50 15.93
CA THR A 7 9.48 -13.68 14.52
C THR A 7 8.06 -13.23 14.22
N LEU A 8 7.09 -13.55 15.10
CA LEU A 8 5.70 -13.10 14.95
C LEU A 8 5.58 -11.57 15.03
N ILE A 9 6.29 -10.92 15.96
CA ILE A 9 6.29 -9.45 16.09
C ILE A 9 6.88 -8.81 14.85
N SER A 10 7.99 -9.33 14.34
CA SER A 10 8.59 -8.85 13.09
C SER A 10 7.66 -9.08 11.89
N GLY A 11 6.99 -10.22 11.84
CA GLY A 11 5.98 -10.53 10.83
C GLY A 11 4.76 -9.60 10.90
N LEU A 12 4.33 -9.25 12.10
CA LEU A 12 3.24 -8.29 12.32
C LEU A 12 3.64 -6.88 11.88
N SER A 13 4.88 -6.46 12.14
CA SER A 13 5.43 -5.18 11.66
C SER A 13 5.45 -5.12 10.13
N LEU A 14 6.03 -6.13 9.48
CA LEU A 14 6.06 -6.23 8.03
C LEU A 14 4.65 -6.28 7.43
N GLY A 15 3.77 -7.07 8.04
CA GLY A 15 2.38 -7.19 7.64
C GLY A 15 1.60 -5.89 7.77
N SER A 16 1.93 -5.06 8.75
CA SER A 16 1.34 -3.73 8.90
C SER A 16 1.73 -2.79 7.76
N ILE A 17 2.98 -2.85 7.30
CA ILE A 17 3.42 -2.10 6.11
C ILE A 17 2.65 -2.58 4.88
N TYR A 18 2.55 -3.90 4.68
CA TYR A 18 1.77 -4.46 3.56
C TYR A 18 0.28 -4.11 3.66
N ALA A 19 -0.29 -4.08 4.87
CA ALA A 19 -1.68 -3.67 5.08
C ALA A 19 -1.92 -2.21 4.66
N LEU A 20 -1.03 -1.28 5.01
CA LEU A 20 -1.12 0.12 4.58
C LEU A 20 -1.10 0.26 3.04
N ILE A 21 -0.21 -0.46 2.38
CA ILE A 21 -0.12 -0.45 0.91
C ILE A 21 -1.36 -1.11 0.30
N ALA A 22 -1.77 -2.26 0.84
CA ALA A 22 -2.95 -3.01 0.37
C ALA A 22 -4.26 -2.21 0.54
N LEU A 23 -4.35 -1.35 1.57
CA LEU A 23 -5.46 -0.41 1.72
C LEU A 23 -5.53 0.57 0.55
N GLY A 24 -4.38 1.11 0.11
CA GLY A 24 -4.32 1.97 -1.07
C GLY A 24 -4.81 1.26 -2.33
N TYR A 25 -4.35 0.05 -2.59
CA TYR A 25 -4.83 -0.80 -3.69
C TYR A 25 -6.33 -1.07 -3.60
N THR A 26 -6.78 -1.50 -2.44
CA THR A 26 -8.19 -1.86 -2.20
C THR A 26 -9.12 -0.67 -2.38
N MET A 27 -8.71 0.52 -1.94
CA MET A 27 -9.51 1.73 -2.15
C MET A 27 -9.61 2.09 -3.63
N VAL A 28 -8.51 2.12 -4.35
CA VAL A 28 -8.49 2.48 -5.76
C VAL A 28 -9.30 1.46 -6.57
N TYR A 29 -9.02 0.16 -6.40
CA TYR A 29 -9.77 -0.87 -7.12
C TYR A 29 -11.23 -0.93 -6.70
N GLY A 30 -11.52 -0.85 -5.42
CA GLY A 30 -12.90 -0.91 -4.90
C GLY A 30 -13.81 0.17 -5.49
N ILE A 31 -13.27 1.38 -5.71
CA ILE A 31 -14.04 2.55 -6.14
C ILE A 31 -13.91 2.81 -7.64
N ALA A 32 -12.69 2.81 -8.18
CA ALA A 32 -12.47 3.07 -9.60
C ALA A 32 -12.65 1.84 -10.47
N LYS A 33 -12.56 0.62 -9.90
CA LYS A 33 -12.55 -0.68 -10.60
C LYS A 33 -11.39 -0.81 -11.59
N MET A 34 -10.26 -0.21 -11.26
CA MET A 34 -9.04 -0.19 -12.07
C MET A 34 -7.86 -0.66 -11.22
N LEU A 35 -7.03 -1.55 -11.78
CA LEU A 35 -5.78 -1.98 -11.15
C LEU A 35 -4.70 -0.93 -11.37
N ASN A 36 -4.03 -0.52 -10.30
CA ASN A 36 -2.94 0.46 -10.35
C ASN A 36 -1.60 -0.19 -9.99
N PHE A 37 -0.92 -0.82 -10.96
CA PHE A 37 0.40 -1.42 -10.70
C PHE A 37 1.49 -0.39 -10.41
N ALA A 38 1.32 0.88 -10.81
CA ALA A 38 2.23 1.97 -10.46
C ALA A 38 2.16 2.35 -8.97
N HIS A 39 1.22 1.78 -8.20
CA HIS A 39 1.08 2.08 -6.76
C HIS A 39 2.33 1.70 -5.96
N GLY A 40 3.03 0.63 -6.33
CA GLY A 40 4.32 0.27 -5.77
C GLY A 40 5.39 1.36 -5.98
N ASP A 41 5.39 1.99 -7.16
CA ASP A 41 6.37 3.03 -7.47
C ASP A 41 6.08 4.36 -6.75
N ILE A 42 4.84 4.59 -6.32
CA ILE A 42 4.51 5.69 -5.40
C ILE A 42 5.22 5.49 -4.05
N ILE A 43 5.36 4.25 -3.58
CA ILE A 43 6.14 3.94 -2.37
C ILE A 43 7.61 4.36 -2.57
N MET A 44 8.19 4.02 -3.71
CA MET A 44 9.55 4.42 -4.06
C MET A 44 9.71 5.94 -4.06
N ILE A 45 8.81 6.67 -4.71
CA ILE A 45 8.84 8.15 -4.74
C ILE A 45 8.68 8.73 -3.34
N GLY A 46 7.79 8.17 -2.51
CA GLY A 46 7.61 8.57 -1.11
C GLY A 46 8.89 8.39 -0.29
N ALA A 47 9.60 7.27 -0.50
CA ALA A 47 10.87 7.02 0.16
C ALA A 47 11.97 8.00 -0.30
N TYR A 48 12.07 8.30 -1.60
CA TYR A 48 13.00 9.32 -2.10
C TYR A 48 12.66 10.72 -1.59
N ALA A 49 11.38 11.07 -1.53
CA ALA A 49 10.94 12.34 -0.94
C ALA A 49 11.37 12.45 0.53
N GLY A 50 11.25 11.36 1.30
CA GLY A 50 11.76 11.29 2.68
C GLY A 50 13.27 11.47 2.78
N ILE A 51 14.06 10.82 1.90
CA ILE A 51 15.51 10.98 1.84
C ILE A 51 15.88 12.44 1.55
N ILE A 52 15.25 13.05 0.53
CA ILE A 52 15.53 14.44 0.15
C ILE A 52 15.18 15.39 1.30
N ALA A 53 14.00 15.23 1.88
CA ALA A 53 13.53 16.11 2.95
C ALA A 53 14.42 16.07 4.19
N VAL A 54 14.84 14.86 4.62
CA VAL A 54 15.66 14.73 5.84
C VAL A 54 17.14 14.89 5.54
N ALA A 55 17.70 14.15 4.56
CA ALA A 55 19.14 14.08 4.36
C ALA A 55 19.71 15.26 3.57
N GLN A 56 18.93 15.85 2.63
CA GLN A 56 19.42 16.97 1.81
C GLN A 56 18.92 18.33 2.30
N MET A 57 17.65 18.41 2.73
CA MET A 57 17.05 19.68 3.17
C MET A 57 17.14 19.89 4.69
N GLY A 58 17.52 18.86 5.47
CA GLY A 58 17.62 18.94 6.92
C GLY A 58 16.29 19.23 7.62
N LEU A 59 15.17 18.89 7.01
CA LEU A 59 13.85 19.18 7.55
C LEU A 59 13.53 18.31 8.79
N PRO A 60 12.78 18.85 9.75
CA PRO A 60 12.29 18.06 10.87
C PRO A 60 11.48 16.85 10.42
N PRO A 61 11.52 15.72 11.15
CA PRO A 61 10.86 14.48 10.79
C PRO A 61 9.37 14.63 10.39
N LEU A 62 8.62 15.38 11.16
CA LEU A 62 7.19 15.61 10.90
C LEU A 62 6.94 16.31 9.57
N ILE A 63 7.74 17.33 9.26
CA ILE A 63 7.64 18.07 8.00
C ILE A 63 8.03 17.17 6.82
N ALA A 64 9.06 16.36 6.97
CA ALA A 64 9.48 15.39 5.95
C ALA A 64 8.37 14.37 5.64
N VAL A 65 7.70 13.86 6.67
CA VAL A 65 6.56 12.95 6.53
C VAL A 65 5.41 13.62 5.78
N LEU A 66 5.01 14.84 6.19
CA LEU A 66 3.93 15.59 5.56
C LEU A 66 4.25 15.93 4.10
N LEU A 67 5.48 16.30 3.81
CA LEU A 67 5.95 16.59 2.45
C LEU A 67 5.90 15.33 1.58
N SER A 68 6.35 14.19 2.09
CA SER A 68 6.26 12.91 1.40
C SER A 68 4.82 12.53 1.07
N ILE A 69 3.91 12.69 2.04
CA ILE A 69 2.47 12.46 1.85
C ILE A 69 1.90 13.38 0.77
N LEU A 70 2.24 14.67 0.81
CA LEU A 70 1.76 15.65 -0.16
C LEU A 70 2.24 15.33 -1.58
N ILE A 71 3.54 15.05 -1.74
CA ILE A 71 4.14 14.70 -3.03
C ILE A 71 3.47 13.44 -3.61
N CYS A 72 3.33 12.40 -2.80
CA CYS A 72 2.69 11.16 -3.26
C CYS A 72 1.21 11.34 -3.57
N ALA A 73 0.47 12.11 -2.77
CA ALA A 73 -0.94 12.40 -3.05
C ALA A 73 -1.11 13.17 -4.37
N LEU A 74 -0.28 14.18 -4.61
CA LEU A 74 -0.28 14.94 -5.86
C LEU A 74 0.11 14.04 -7.04
N LEU A 75 1.14 13.21 -6.89
CA LEU A 75 1.54 12.24 -7.91
C LEU A 75 0.41 11.25 -8.22
N GLY A 76 -0.29 10.75 -7.21
CA GLY A 76 -1.43 9.86 -7.40
C GLY A 76 -2.57 10.50 -8.18
N VAL A 77 -2.90 11.77 -7.91
CA VAL A 77 -3.88 12.53 -8.68
C VAL A 77 -3.38 12.76 -10.11
N LEU A 78 -2.10 13.07 -10.29
CA LEU A 78 -1.50 13.27 -11.62
C LEU A 78 -1.56 11.99 -12.46
N ILE A 79 -1.20 10.85 -11.88
CA ILE A 79 -1.29 9.54 -12.53
C ILE A 79 -2.76 9.24 -12.89
N GLU A 80 -3.70 9.49 -11.99
CA GLU A 80 -5.12 9.31 -12.28
C GLU A 80 -5.56 10.19 -13.45
N PHE A 81 -5.22 11.47 -13.41
CA PHE A 81 -5.63 12.43 -14.42
C PHE A 81 -5.06 12.14 -15.81
N LEU A 82 -3.77 11.82 -15.90
CA LEU A 82 -3.06 11.64 -17.17
C LEU A 82 -3.24 10.22 -17.74
N ALA A 83 -3.19 9.20 -16.90
CA ALA A 83 -3.14 7.81 -17.36
C ALA A 83 -4.48 7.07 -17.20
N TYR A 84 -5.19 7.23 -16.10
CA TYR A 84 -6.39 6.43 -15.83
C TYR A 84 -7.69 7.08 -16.26
N LYS A 85 -7.82 8.39 -16.12
CA LYS A 85 -9.05 9.11 -16.50
C LYS A 85 -9.43 8.94 -17.97
N PRO A 86 -8.48 9.01 -18.93
CA PRO A 86 -8.80 8.76 -20.35
C PRO A 86 -9.24 7.31 -20.62
N LEU A 87 -8.79 6.36 -19.81
CA LEU A 87 -9.01 4.92 -20.03
C LEU A 87 -10.19 4.34 -19.26
N ARG A 88 -11.05 5.17 -18.65
CA ARG A 88 -12.18 4.68 -17.82
C ARG A 88 -13.23 3.90 -18.58
N GLN A 89 -13.31 4.05 -19.88
CA GLN A 89 -14.20 3.30 -20.77
C GLN A 89 -13.44 2.30 -21.67
N ALA A 90 -12.12 2.22 -21.52
CA ALA A 90 -11.29 1.32 -22.29
C ALA A 90 -11.38 -0.12 -21.75
N PRO A 91 -11.06 -1.14 -22.57
CA PRO A 91 -10.97 -2.52 -22.13
C PRO A 91 -9.99 -2.66 -20.95
N PRO A 92 -10.24 -3.60 -20.01
CA PRO A 92 -9.38 -3.80 -18.83
C PRO A 92 -7.90 -4.05 -19.18
N LEU A 93 -7.63 -4.69 -20.31
CA LEU A 93 -6.26 -4.94 -20.79
C LEU A 93 -5.51 -3.64 -21.08
N SER A 94 -6.16 -2.64 -21.69
CA SER A 94 -5.54 -1.33 -21.97
C SER A 94 -5.17 -0.59 -20.68
N VAL A 95 -6.02 -0.67 -19.66
CA VAL A 95 -5.75 -0.11 -18.33
C VAL A 95 -4.55 -0.81 -17.68
N LEU A 96 -4.49 -2.14 -17.78
CA LEU A 96 -3.42 -2.95 -17.23
C LEU A 96 -2.06 -2.59 -17.87
N ILE A 97 -2.01 -2.55 -19.21
CA ILE A 97 -0.78 -2.21 -19.96
C ILE A 97 -0.33 -0.78 -19.61
N THR A 98 -1.26 0.16 -19.53
CA THR A 98 -0.95 1.55 -19.14
C THR A 98 -0.41 1.61 -17.71
N ALA A 99 -0.98 0.86 -16.78
CA ALA A 99 -0.49 0.79 -15.40
C ALA A 99 0.96 0.30 -15.32
N ILE A 100 1.30 -0.74 -16.09
CA ILE A 100 2.67 -1.25 -16.22
C ILE A 100 3.57 -0.21 -16.87
N GLY A 101 3.11 0.46 -17.94
CA GLY A 101 3.85 1.54 -18.60
C GLY A 101 4.17 2.70 -17.65
N VAL A 102 3.21 3.15 -16.85
CA VAL A 102 3.42 4.19 -15.83
C VAL A 102 4.43 3.73 -14.77
N SER A 103 4.34 2.47 -14.33
CA SER A 103 5.30 1.89 -13.38
C SER A 103 6.73 1.97 -13.93
N TYR A 104 6.98 1.46 -15.13
CA TYR A 104 8.31 1.53 -15.75
C TYR A 104 8.76 2.97 -16.02
N PHE A 105 7.85 3.85 -16.40
CA PHE A 105 8.16 5.27 -16.56
C PHE A 105 8.67 5.88 -15.26
N LEU A 106 7.98 5.66 -14.13
CA LEU A 106 8.39 6.17 -12.82
C LEU A 106 9.73 5.59 -12.36
N GLN A 107 9.96 4.29 -12.57
CA GLN A 107 11.24 3.65 -12.22
C GLN A 107 12.40 4.22 -13.03
N ASN A 108 12.24 4.39 -14.35
CA ASN A 108 13.27 4.98 -15.20
C ASN A 108 13.47 6.47 -14.91
N LEU A 109 12.41 7.21 -14.64
CA LEU A 109 12.52 8.61 -14.21
C LEU A 109 13.30 8.71 -12.89
N ALA A 110 13.02 7.84 -11.91
CA ALA A 110 13.76 7.80 -10.66
C ALA A 110 15.23 7.42 -10.89
N LEU A 111 15.51 6.48 -11.82
CA LEU A 111 16.87 6.11 -12.20
C LEU A 111 17.65 7.29 -12.78
N ILE A 112 17.03 8.10 -13.62
CA ILE A 112 17.65 9.31 -14.22
C ILE A 112 17.88 10.39 -13.14
N LEU A 113 16.89 10.63 -12.28
CA LEU A 113 16.95 11.72 -11.29
C LEU A 113 17.83 11.38 -10.09
N PHE A 114 17.80 10.14 -9.62
CA PHE A 114 18.46 9.73 -8.36
C PHE A 114 19.67 8.81 -8.57
N GLY A 115 19.88 8.32 -9.80
CA GLY A 115 20.93 7.36 -10.14
C GLY A 115 20.57 5.92 -9.78
N SER A 116 21.43 4.97 -10.20
CA SER A 116 21.25 3.52 -9.97
C SER A 116 21.69 3.04 -8.59
N GLN A 117 22.46 3.86 -7.89
CA GLN A 117 23.04 3.50 -6.59
C GLN A 117 21.98 3.43 -5.49
N GLN A 118 22.13 2.46 -4.61
CA GLN A 118 21.31 2.39 -3.40
C GLN A 118 21.63 3.57 -2.49
N LYS A 119 20.59 4.25 -1.99
CA LYS A 119 20.71 5.35 -1.03
C LYS A 119 20.28 4.88 0.35
N ALA A 120 21.09 5.19 1.36
CA ALA A 120 20.71 4.91 2.74
C ALA A 120 19.51 5.78 3.14
N TYR A 121 18.52 5.14 3.75
CA TYR A 121 17.35 5.84 4.26
C TYR A 121 17.70 6.48 5.61
N PRO A 122 17.46 7.78 5.80
CA PRO A 122 17.79 8.44 7.06
C PRO A 122 16.86 7.93 8.18
N THR A 123 17.39 7.87 9.39
CA THR A 123 16.55 7.56 10.56
C THR A 123 15.65 8.75 10.84
N ILE A 124 14.37 8.65 10.47
CA ILE A 124 13.40 9.74 10.65
C ILE A 124 13.02 9.88 12.13
N VAL A 125 12.84 8.76 12.83
CA VAL A 125 12.49 8.75 14.24
C VAL A 125 13.44 7.80 14.96
N GLN A 126 14.15 8.31 15.96
CA GLN A 126 14.98 7.49 16.85
C GLN A 126 14.12 7.02 18.03
N LEU A 127 13.71 5.78 17.98
CA LEU A 127 13.00 5.14 19.08
C LEU A 127 13.89 4.05 19.68
N GLY A 128 13.99 4.05 20.98
CA GLY A 128 14.71 3.00 21.71
C GLY A 128 14.06 1.63 21.53
N GLN A 129 14.75 0.61 21.99
CA GLN A 129 14.22 -0.76 22.06
C GLN A 129 13.51 -0.97 23.38
N VAL A 130 12.36 -1.64 23.35
CA VAL A 130 11.61 -2.05 24.54
C VAL A 130 11.86 -3.54 24.75
N THR A 131 12.46 -3.87 25.90
CA THR A 131 12.72 -5.27 26.27
C THR A 131 11.69 -5.74 27.28
N ILE A 132 10.92 -6.75 26.93
CA ILE A 132 9.93 -7.38 27.80
C ILE A 132 10.38 -8.83 28.06
N GLY A 133 10.97 -9.07 29.22
CA GLY A 133 11.59 -10.34 29.53
C GLY A 133 12.78 -10.64 28.61
N SER A 134 12.67 -11.68 27.79
CA SER A 134 13.69 -12.10 26.82
C SER A 134 13.40 -11.64 25.37
N VAL A 135 12.31 -10.88 25.15
CA VAL A 135 11.90 -10.39 23.83
C VAL A 135 12.24 -8.92 23.72
N THR A 136 13.02 -8.57 22.71
CA THR A 136 13.38 -7.18 22.39
C THR A 136 12.55 -6.73 21.20
N ILE A 137 11.78 -5.65 21.36
CA ILE A 137 10.93 -5.06 20.32
C ILE A 137 11.53 -3.72 19.92
N ASP A 138 11.80 -3.54 18.64
CA ASP A 138 12.27 -2.27 18.13
C ASP A 138 11.14 -1.22 18.20
N GLY A 139 11.48 -0.01 18.65
CA GLY A 139 10.50 1.08 18.78
C GLY A 139 9.83 1.45 17.46
N VAL A 140 10.54 1.30 16.31
CA VAL A 140 9.96 1.47 14.97
C VAL A 140 8.83 0.48 14.72
N THR A 141 8.98 -0.77 15.15
CA THR A 141 7.93 -1.80 15.06
C THR A 141 6.67 -1.39 15.82
N ILE A 142 6.83 -0.91 17.07
CA ILE A 142 5.70 -0.46 17.89
C ILE A 142 5.00 0.74 17.21
N LEU A 143 5.80 1.70 16.74
CA LEU A 143 5.26 2.88 16.03
C LEU A 143 4.50 2.47 14.77
N THR A 144 5.06 1.55 13.96
CA THR A 144 4.42 1.04 12.74
C THR A 144 3.06 0.41 13.05
N LEU A 145 2.99 -0.44 14.07
CA LEU A 145 1.75 -1.08 14.49
C LEU A 145 0.70 -0.06 14.94
N LEU A 146 1.09 0.89 15.80
CA LEU A 146 0.19 1.91 16.32
C LEU A 146 -0.34 2.83 15.22
N VAL A 147 0.55 3.34 14.37
CA VAL A 147 0.18 4.23 13.27
C VAL A 147 -0.68 3.50 12.26
N THR A 148 -0.36 2.25 11.94
CA THR A 148 -1.19 1.43 11.03
C THR A 148 -2.58 1.21 11.61
N ALA A 149 -2.70 0.82 12.86
CA ALA A 149 -3.99 0.64 13.53
C ALA A 149 -4.81 1.94 13.57
N LEU A 150 -4.15 3.06 13.86
CA LEU A 150 -4.79 4.39 13.86
C LEU A 150 -5.31 4.75 12.46
N ILE A 151 -4.47 4.64 11.44
CA ILE A 151 -4.84 4.94 10.04
C ILE A 151 -5.98 4.06 9.59
N MET A 152 -5.96 2.76 9.92
CA MET A 152 -7.03 1.84 9.60
C MET A 152 -8.36 2.24 10.25
N GLY A 153 -8.32 2.62 11.53
CA GLY A 153 -9.49 3.12 12.25
C GLY A 153 -10.04 4.41 11.63
N VAL A 154 -9.16 5.38 11.36
CA VAL A 154 -9.51 6.66 10.72
C VAL A 154 -10.09 6.45 9.33
N LEU A 155 -9.46 5.58 8.52
CA LEU A 155 -9.93 5.29 7.16
C LEU A 155 -11.30 4.58 7.17
N SER A 156 -11.48 3.61 8.05
CA SER A 156 -12.75 2.92 8.22
C SER A 156 -13.86 3.90 8.65
N PHE A 157 -13.58 4.77 9.61
CA PHE A 157 -14.49 5.83 10.01
C PHE A 157 -14.81 6.79 8.85
N PHE A 158 -13.76 7.23 8.12
CA PHE A 158 -13.91 8.13 6.97
C PHE A 158 -14.84 7.55 5.91
N ILE A 159 -14.62 6.29 5.49
CA ILE A 159 -15.43 5.61 4.46
C ILE A 159 -16.87 5.41 4.94
N ASN A 160 -17.07 5.04 6.21
CA ASN A 160 -18.39 4.68 6.71
C ASN A 160 -19.24 5.87 7.17
N ARG A 161 -18.62 6.94 7.66
CA ARG A 161 -19.33 8.03 8.33
C ARG A 161 -19.32 9.36 7.59
N THR A 162 -18.37 9.61 6.65
CA THR A 162 -18.28 10.92 5.98
C THR A 162 -19.13 10.98 4.70
N ARG A 163 -19.45 12.20 4.26
CA ARG A 163 -20.15 12.43 2.97
C ARG A 163 -19.33 11.91 1.79
N MET A 164 -18.00 12.12 1.81
CA MET A 164 -17.11 11.63 0.76
C MET A 164 -17.05 10.09 0.75
N GLY A 165 -16.97 9.46 1.91
CA GLY A 165 -17.02 7.98 2.01
C GLY A 165 -18.33 7.40 1.49
N LYS A 166 -19.48 8.09 1.73
CA LYS A 166 -20.76 7.69 1.12
C LYS A 166 -20.74 7.83 -0.40
N ALA A 167 -20.16 8.93 -0.92
CA ALA A 167 -19.98 9.15 -2.35
C ALA A 167 -19.08 8.04 -2.98
N MET A 168 -17.99 7.70 -2.30
CA MET A 168 -17.08 6.62 -2.74
C MET A 168 -17.82 5.27 -2.84
N ARG A 169 -18.64 4.93 -1.86
CA ARG A 169 -19.45 3.69 -1.90
C ARG A 169 -20.49 3.73 -3.00
N ALA A 170 -21.19 4.84 -3.19
CA ALA A 170 -22.16 4.98 -4.29
C ALA A 170 -21.48 4.80 -5.66
N VAL A 171 -20.32 5.44 -5.87
CA VAL A 171 -19.55 5.30 -7.12
C VAL A 171 -19.02 3.87 -7.32
N SER A 172 -18.73 3.15 -6.23
CA SER A 172 -18.26 1.76 -6.31
C SER A 172 -19.34 0.78 -6.72
N GLU A 173 -20.59 1.09 -6.41
CA GLU A 173 -21.76 0.24 -6.79
C GLU A 173 -22.21 0.53 -8.24
N ASP A 174 -22.47 1.80 -8.55
CA ASP A 174 -22.88 2.22 -9.90
C ASP A 174 -22.46 3.67 -10.16
N LYS A 175 -21.55 3.85 -11.13
CA LYS A 175 -21.04 5.18 -11.51
C LYS A 175 -22.11 6.04 -12.18
N ALA A 176 -22.99 5.43 -12.99
CA ALA A 176 -24.04 6.14 -13.71
C ALA A 176 -25.14 6.61 -12.76
N ALA A 177 -25.64 5.70 -11.90
CA ALA A 177 -26.61 6.05 -10.87
C ALA A 177 -26.07 7.11 -9.90
N ALA A 178 -24.82 7.01 -9.46
CA ALA A 178 -24.17 8.00 -8.61
C ALA A 178 -24.13 9.39 -9.29
N ALA A 179 -23.81 9.46 -10.57
CA ALA A 179 -23.81 10.70 -11.34
C ALA A 179 -25.22 11.33 -11.43
N LEU A 180 -26.25 10.52 -11.66
CA LEU A 180 -27.67 10.98 -11.67
C LEU A 180 -28.11 11.55 -10.32
N MET A 181 -27.56 11.03 -9.21
CA MET A 181 -27.79 11.54 -7.87
C MET A 181 -26.93 12.77 -7.51
N GLY A 182 -26.26 13.39 -8.50
CA GLY A 182 -25.45 14.60 -8.32
C GLY A 182 -24.05 14.35 -7.73
N ILE A 183 -23.58 13.10 -7.65
CA ILE A 183 -22.23 12.79 -7.16
C ILE A 183 -21.23 12.98 -8.29
N SER A 184 -20.23 13.84 -8.07
CA SER A 184 -19.11 14.01 -9.01
C SER A 184 -18.19 12.78 -9.01
N VAL A 185 -18.41 11.84 -9.94
CA VAL A 185 -17.63 10.62 -10.10
C VAL A 185 -16.14 10.93 -10.29
N ASN A 186 -15.82 11.93 -11.12
CA ASN A 186 -14.44 12.33 -11.39
C ASN A 186 -13.72 12.75 -10.10
N ARG A 187 -14.31 13.68 -9.34
CA ARG A 187 -13.75 14.17 -8.08
C ARG A 187 -13.59 13.04 -7.05
N THR A 188 -14.58 12.14 -6.98
CA THR A 188 -14.55 11.00 -6.05
C THR A 188 -13.39 10.06 -6.36
N ILE A 189 -13.16 9.74 -7.64
CA ILE A 189 -12.05 8.88 -8.05
C ILE A 189 -10.70 9.57 -7.82
N SER A 190 -10.53 10.86 -8.17
CA SER A 190 -9.28 11.58 -7.94
C SER A 190 -8.93 11.66 -6.45
N ILE A 191 -9.91 11.92 -5.56
CA ILE A 191 -9.70 11.89 -4.11
C ILE A 191 -9.31 10.49 -3.63
N THR A 192 -9.89 9.44 -4.20
CA THR A 192 -9.52 8.05 -3.87
C THR A 192 -8.06 7.77 -4.20
N PHE A 193 -7.59 8.20 -5.38
CA PHE A 193 -6.18 8.07 -5.76
C PHE A 193 -5.26 8.89 -4.83
N ALA A 194 -5.67 10.11 -4.45
CA ALA A 194 -4.93 10.93 -3.50
C ALA A 194 -4.76 10.23 -2.14
N ILE A 195 -5.85 9.69 -1.58
CA ILE A 195 -5.82 8.98 -0.30
C ILE A 195 -5.00 7.70 -0.41
N GLY A 196 -5.21 6.89 -1.45
CA GLY A 196 -4.42 5.67 -1.67
C GLY A 196 -2.92 5.96 -1.75
N SER A 197 -2.54 7.00 -2.50
CA SER A 197 -1.14 7.42 -2.63
C SER A 197 -0.56 8.03 -1.35
N ALA A 198 -1.38 8.72 -0.55
CA ALA A 198 -0.99 9.19 0.77
C ALA A 198 -0.69 8.02 1.73
N LEU A 199 -1.49 6.95 1.67
CA LEU A 199 -1.23 5.72 2.43
C LEU A 199 0.07 5.04 1.99
N ALA A 200 0.35 5.01 0.69
CA ALA A 200 1.62 4.51 0.15
C ALA A 200 2.82 5.33 0.65
N ALA A 201 2.67 6.65 0.79
CA ALA A 201 3.72 7.50 1.36
C ALA A 201 3.99 7.17 2.83
N VAL A 202 2.96 6.97 3.65
CA VAL A 202 3.15 6.54 5.04
C VAL A 202 3.84 5.17 5.11
N ALA A 203 3.37 4.23 4.29
CA ALA A 203 3.99 2.90 4.21
C ALA A 203 5.46 2.98 3.75
N SER A 204 5.81 3.90 2.84
CA SER A 204 7.17 4.09 2.34
C SER A 204 8.16 4.53 3.43
N ILE A 205 7.69 5.32 4.38
CA ILE A 205 8.50 5.78 5.51
C ILE A 205 8.85 4.61 6.43
N PHE A 206 7.83 3.81 6.82
CA PHE A 206 8.06 2.62 7.64
C PHE A 206 8.88 1.57 6.89
N TYR A 207 8.64 1.41 5.60
CA TYR A 207 9.43 0.52 4.75
C TYR A 207 10.90 0.95 4.70
N GLY A 208 11.18 2.24 4.46
CA GLY A 208 12.52 2.79 4.42
C GLY A 208 13.25 2.66 5.76
N MET A 209 12.57 2.89 6.88
CA MET A 209 13.15 2.70 8.22
C MET A 209 13.46 1.23 8.53
N SER A 210 12.69 0.30 7.97
CA SER A 210 12.89 -1.15 8.17
C SER A 210 13.96 -1.75 7.27
N TYR A 211 14.07 -1.29 6.02
CA TYR A 211 14.97 -1.87 5.01
C TYR A 211 16.24 -1.05 4.73
N VAL A 212 16.36 0.12 5.33
CA VAL A 212 17.56 0.99 5.33
C VAL A 212 18.05 1.46 3.96
N TYR A 213 17.86 0.71 2.89
CA TYR A 213 18.35 1.05 1.54
C TYR A 213 17.21 1.16 0.53
N ILE A 214 17.22 2.26 -0.23
CA ILE A 214 16.25 2.56 -1.28
C ILE A 214 16.95 2.65 -2.63
N LYS A 215 16.36 2.02 -3.65
CA LYS A 215 16.79 2.06 -5.05
C LYS A 215 15.58 2.33 -5.96
N PRO A 216 15.77 2.70 -7.24
CA PRO A 216 14.66 3.02 -8.16
C PRO A 216 13.63 1.90 -8.36
N THR A 217 13.97 0.66 -8.03
CA THR A 217 13.05 -0.50 -8.14
C THR A 217 12.52 -0.96 -6.78
N THR A 218 12.76 -0.22 -5.70
CA THR A 218 12.39 -0.66 -4.33
C THR A 218 10.89 -0.87 -4.16
N GLY A 219 10.05 -0.11 -4.86
CA GLY A 219 8.61 -0.21 -4.74
C GLY A 219 7.97 -1.43 -5.43
N ALA A 220 8.66 -2.05 -6.38
CA ALA A 220 8.09 -3.11 -7.22
C ALA A 220 7.64 -4.34 -6.40
N MET A 221 8.55 -4.96 -5.64
CA MET A 221 8.22 -6.16 -4.86
C MET A 221 7.23 -5.91 -3.71
N PRO A 222 7.40 -4.88 -2.86
CA PRO A 222 6.39 -4.54 -1.86
C PRO A 222 5.02 -4.22 -2.49
N GLY A 223 5.00 -3.57 -3.66
CA GLY A 223 3.78 -3.30 -4.41
C GLY A 223 3.06 -4.57 -4.83
N ILE A 224 3.76 -5.53 -5.45
CA ILE A 224 3.17 -6.81 -5.86
C ILE A 224 2.70 -7.61 -4.64
N LYS A 225 3.49 -7.68 -3.56
CA LYS A 225 3.09 -8.38 -2.33
C LYS A 225 1.89 -7.74 -1.66
N ALA A 226 1.80 -6.43 -1.62
CA ALA A 226 0.64 -5.73 -1.07
C ALA A 226 -0.61 -5.87 -1.95
N PHE A 227 -0.45 -5.91 -3.28
CA PHE A 227 -1.54 -6.29 -4.18
C PHE A 227 -2.01 -7.73 -3.89
N THR A 228 -1.07 -8.67 -3.75
CA THR A 228 -1.34 -10.04 -3.32
C THR A 228 -2.11 -10.07 -1.99
N ALA A 229 -1.71 -9.25 -1.03
CA ALA A 229 -2.38 -9.11 0.26
C ALA A 229 -3.81 -8.57 0.11
N ALA A 230 -4.03 -7.57 -0.74
CA ALA A 230 -5.35 -7.04 -1.02
C ALA A 230 -6.27 -8.08 -1.65
N VAL A 231 -5.77 -8.87 -2.60
CA VAL A 231 -6.51 -9.95 -3.26
C VAL A 231 -6.78 -11.10 -2.29
N PHE A 232 -5.77 -11.53 -1.54
CA PHE A 232 -5.86 -12.56 -0.49
C PHE A 232 -6.93 -12.20 0.56
N GLY A 233 -6.92 -10.95 1.00
CA GLY A 233 -7.88 -10.44 1.98
C GLY A 233 -9.30 -10.27 1.42
N GLY A 234 -9.43 -10.07 0.10
CA GLY A 234 -10.66 -9.74 -0.61
C GLY A 234 -10.64 -8.29 -1.10
N ILE A 235 -10.20 -8.12 -2.36
CA ILE A 235 -10.01 -6.79 -2.96
C ILE A 235 -11.34 -6.00 -2.96
N GLY A 236 -11.29 -4.73 -2.56
CA GLY A 236 -12.47 -3.89 -2.35
C GLY A 236 -13.00 -3.88 -0.91
N SER A 237 -12.53 -4.80 -0.06
CA SER A 237 -12.86 -4.84 1.38
C SER A 237 -11.72 -4.26 2.20
N VAL A 238 -11.95 -3.10 2.85
CA VAL A 238 -10.94 -2.47 3.73
C VAL A 238 -10.49 -3.43 4.85
N PRO A 239 -11.40 -4.06 5.63
CA PRO A 239 -10.98 -5.05 6.64
C PRO A 239 -10.27 -6.26 6.03
N GLY A 240 -10.67 -6.66 4.81
CA GLY A 240 -10.03 -7.76 4.09
C GLY A 240 -8.57 -7.45 3.77
N ALA A 241 -8.30 -6.31 3.14
CA ALA A 241 -6.95 -5.89 2.80
C ALA A 241 -6.03 -5.78 4.03
N MET A 242 -6.58 -5.33 5.15
CA MET A 242 -5.86 -5.26 6.43
C MET A 242 -5.42 -6.64 6.90
N LEU A 243 -6.37 -7.55 7.02
CA LEU A 243 -6.10 -8.92 7.46
C LEU A 243 -5.16 -9.63 6.47
N GLY A 244 -5.38 -9.43 5.18
CA GLY A 244 -4.52 -9.98 4.13
C GLY A 244 -3.08 -9.50 4.27
N GLY A 245 -2.86 -8.21 4.49
CA GLY A 245 -1.53 -7.63 4.70
C GLY A 245 -0.83 -8.21 5.93
N ILE A 246 -1.53 -8.23 7.06
CA ILE A 246 -0.99 -8.75 8.32
C ILE A 246 -0.64 -10.25 8.19
N LEU A 247 -1.55 -11.05 7.67
CA LEU A 247 -1.31 -12.49 7.51
C LEU A 247 -0.15 -12.77 6.55
N LEU A 248 -0.09 -12.05 5.42
CA LEU A 248 0.99 -12.21 4.45
C LEU A 248 2.35 -11.83 5.03
N GLY A 249 2.45 -10.75 5.81
CA GLY A 249 3.69 -10.38 6.49
C GLY A 249 4.13 -11.43 7.52
N ILE A 250 3.19 -12.01 8.26
CA ILE A 250 3.47 -13.10 9.21
C ILE A 250 3.96 -14.34 8.45
N ILE A 251 3.27 -14.74 7.39
CA ILE A 251 3.65 -15.90 6.56
C ILE A 251 5.04 -15.71 5.97
N GLU A 252 5.31 -14.52 5.41
CA GLU A 252 6.62 -14.20 4.85
C GLU A 252 7.73 -14.29 5.90
N GLN A 253 7.51 -13.70 7.07
CA GLN A 253 8.52 -13.68 8.12
C GLN A 253 8.77 -15.07 8.73
N LEU A 254 7.72 -15.86 8.93
CA LEU A 254 7.85 -17.25 9.35
C LEU A 254 8.60 -18.08 8.30
N SER A 255 8.29 -17.89 7.02
CA SER A 255 8.98 -18.57 5.92
C SER A 255 10.46 -18.22 5.86
N LYS A 256 10.81 -16.93 6.03
CA LYS A 256 12.22 -16.48 6.08
C LYS A 256 12.99 -17.07 7.24
N THR A 257 12.34 -17.20 8.41
CA THR A 257 13.00 -17.61 9.64
C THR A 257 13.14 -19.14 9.74
N TYR A 258 12.10 -19.90 9.35
CA TYR A 258 12.04 -21.35 9.59
C TYR A 258 12.26 -22.21 8.35
N ILE A 259 12.12 -21.66 7.15
CA ILE A 259 12.29 -22.41 5.91
C ILE A 259 13.51 -21.89 5.15
N SER A 260 13.37 -20.75 4.47
CA SER A 260 14.46 -20.10 3.74
C SER A 260 14.02 -18.74 3.24
N THR A 261 14.95 -17.78 3.26
CA THR A 261 14.72 -16.46 2.66
C THR A 261 14.47 -16.54 1.15
N LEU A 262 15.09 -17.50 0.45
CA LEU A 262 14.94 -17.70 -0.99
C LEU A 262 13.55 -18.22 -1.37
N TRP A 263 12.93 -19.02 -0.51
CA TRP A 263 11.59 -19.59 -0.74
C TRP A 263 10.45 -18.73 -0.21
N ALA A 264 10.75 -17.69 0.56
CA ALA A 264 9.73 -16.88 1.22
C ALA A 264 8.73 -16.27 0.22
N ASP A 265 9.22 -15.73 -0.90
CA ASP A 265 8.36 -15.15 -1.94
C ASP A 265 7.51 -16.21 -2.63
N ALA A 266 8.10 -17.37 -2.95
CA ALA A 266 7.36 -18.49 -3.54
C ALA A 266 6.24 -18.99 -2.61
N ILE A 267 6.49 -19.05 -1.30
CA ILE A 267 5.49 -19.45 -0.31
C ILE A 267 4.37 -18.42 -0.23
N VAL A 268 4.70 -17.13 -0.18
CA VAL A 268 3.73 -16.02 -0.15
C VAL A 268 2.79 -16.06 -1.36
N PHE A 269 3.34 -16.19 -2.57
CA PHE A 269 2.52 -16.29 -3.78
C PHE A 269 1.80 -17.64 -3.88
N GLY A 270 2.41 -18.73 -3.42
CA GLY A 270 1.77 -20.04 -3.35
C GLY A 270 0.55 -20.05 -2.45
N VAL A 271 0.62 -19.41 -1.29
CA VAL A 271 -0.53 -19.26 -0.38
C VAL A 271 -1.64 -18.43 -1.03
N LEU A 272 -1.30 -17.36 -1.78
CA LEU A 272 -2.31 -16.63 -2.55
C LEU A 272 -3.05 -17.55 -3.51
N VAL A 273 -2.30 -18.32 -4.33
CA VAL A 273 -2.91 -19.22 -5.32
C VAL A 273 -3.82 -20.24 -4.64
N LEU A 274 -3.35 -20.85 -3.54
CA LEU A 274 -4.17 -21.79 -2.77
C LEU A 274 -5.48 -21.16 -2.27
N VAL A 275 -5.39 -19.96 -1.71
CA VAL A 275 -6.59 -19.27 -1.20
C VAL A 275 -7.55 -18.91 -2.34
N LEU A 276 -7.06 -18.45 -3.49
CA LEU A 276 -7.92 -18.11 -4.62
C LEU A 276 -8.57 -19.34 -5.26
N VAL A 277 -7.91 -20.50 -5.26
CA VAL A 277 -8.50 -21.77 -5.71
C VAL A 277 -9.63 -22.21 -4.79
N VAL A 278 -9.47 -22.07 -3.48
CA VAL A 278 -10.48 -22.46 -2.48
C VAL A 278 -11.57 -21.42 -2.34
N LYS A 279 -11.20 -20.14 -2.35
CA LYS A 279 -12.12 -18.99 -2.16
C LYS A 279 -11.73 -17.84 -3.08
N PRO A 280 -12.24 -17.83 -4.32
CA PRO A 280 -11.84 -16.84 -5.35
C PRO A 280 -12.16 -15.38 -4.97
N THR A 281 -13.05 -15.14 -4.00
CA THR A 281 -13.36 -13.80 -3.48
C THR A 281 -12.35 -13.30 -2.45
N GLY A 282 -11.38 -14.12 -2.04
CA GLY A 282 -10.49 -13.84 -0.90
C GLY A 282 -11.18 -14.06 0.45
N LEU A 283 -10.47 -13.80 1.56
CA LEU A 283 -10.95 -14.13 2.91
C LEU A 283 -12.24 -13.40 3.30
N LEU A 284 -12.34 -12.09 3.03
CA LEU A 284 -13.47 -11.21 3.39
C LEU A 284 -14.08 -10.50 2.17
N GLY A 285 -13.82 -10.99 0.97
CA GLY A 285 -14.43 -10.48 -0.24
C GLY A 285 -15.94 -10.82 -0.32
N LYS A 286 -16.69 -9.92 -0.92
CA LYS A 286 -18.13 -10.15 -1.22
C LYS A 286 -18.26 -10.72 -2.62
N THR A 287 -19.12 -11.71 -2.79
CA THR A 287 -19.55 -12.16 -4.12
C THR A 287 -20.31 -11.01 -4.79
N MET A 288 -19.81 -10.53 -5.93
CA MET A 288 -20.59 -9.63 -6.77
C MET A 288 -21.63 -10.46 -7.49
N ASN A 289 -22.89 -10.38 -7.06
CA ASN A 289 -23.98 -10.87 -7.89
C ASN A 289 -24.09 -9.91 -9.07
N GLU A 290 -23.75 -10.36 -10.26
CA GLU A 290 -24.14 -9.66 -11.48
C GLU A 290 -25.66 -9.58 -11.47
N LYS A 291 -26.18 -8.36 -11.38
CA LYS A 291 -27.59 -8.14 -11.66
C LYS A 291 -27.77 -8.32 -13.17
N VAL A 292 -28.34 -9.45 -13.54
CA VAL A 292 -28.82 -9.74 -14.90
C VAL A 292 -29.92 -8.74 -15.26
#